data_e35c3ec45447960760f1f0c942d55a5a
#
_entry.id   e35c3ec45447960760f1f0c942d55a5a
#
_cell.length_a   1.000
_cell.length_b   1.000
_cell.length_c   1.000
_cell.angle_alpha   90.00
_cell.angle_beta   90.00
_cell.angle_gamma   90.00
#
_symmetry.space_group_name_H-M   'P 1'
#
loop_
_entity.id
_entity.type
_entity.pdbx_description
1 polymer ?
#
loop_
_entity_poly.entity_id
_entity_poly.type
_entity_poly.pdbx_seq_one_letter_code
_entity_poly.pdbx_strand_id
1 'polypeptide(L)'
;SFFMTESMKRLSTPWSVASVRASQIDPMALPAGVILDAAAGSGIQLIAFSKILKRPGLGVEIDNDVAKLCAANMHLNSEGDVQRSLDRVLVGDGCSAESVVSTYWSSLRDSGTRAHPPIAMLHIDPARPRDAQNHNLDEMEPDIKSVLKGWSSHLQTGPKGPAVLLDLSPRLDSVQRAMIDGILETTFPGSSWTWEWLSRGGGRIDRLSVWVGSLSSDSPNRCIRMGRKRVISSIEGRGSGANSTSFGSMMEIPRGAYLTIVDPVLIESGLQGSWHDKAITSGTGSSWVRTEGRRPLLIHTDEIS
;
A
#
# COMPACT_ATOMS: atom_id res chain seq x y z
N SER A 1 -16.91 1.05 14.90
CA SER A 1 -17.50 -0.07 14.11
C SER A 1 -17.69 0.40 12.68
N PHE A 2 -17.59 -0.52 11.70
CA PHE A 2 -17.84 -0.25 10.30
C PHE A 2 -18.97 -1.13 9.78
N PHE A 3 -19.81 -0.56 8.93
CA PHE A 3 -20.83 -1.32 8.19
C PHE A 3 -20.17 -2.05 7.04
N MET A 4 -20.38 -3.34 6.95
CA MET A 4 -19.80 -4.21 5.91
C MET A 4 -20.70 -5.42 5.69
N THR A 5 -20.76 -5.89 4.46
CA THR A 5 -21.31 -7.22 4.15
C THR A 5 -20.34 -8.32 4.59
N GLU A 6 -20.81 -9.58 4.69
CA GLU A 6 -19.92 -10.70 5.03
C GLU A 6 -18.79 -10.91 3.99
N SER A 7 -19.06 -10.64 2.72
CA SER A 7 -18.04 -10.71 1.67
C SER A 7 -16.98 -9.61 1.83
N MET A 8 -17.38 -8.40 2.17
CA MET A 8 -16.47 -7.27 2.40
C MET A 8 -15.55 -7.50 3.60
N LYS A 9 -16.01 -8.15 4.68
CA LYS A 9 -15.20 -8.42 5.87
C LYS A 9 -13.92 -9.22 5.57
N ARG A 10 -13.97 -10.09 4.56
CA ARG A 10 -12.81 -10.90 4.16
C ARG A 10 -11.80 -10.14 3.32
N LEU A 11 -12.25 -9.13 2.58
CA LEU A 11 -11.45 -8.38 1.61
C LEU A 11 -10.98 -7.04 2.17
N SER A 12 -11.73 -6.46 3.10
CA SER A 12 -11.41 -5.15 3.67
C SER A 12 -10.10 -5.15 4.44
N THR A 13 -9.34 -4.09 4.25
CA THR A 13 -8.14 -3.82 5.03
C THR A 13 -8.50 -3.67 6.52
N PRO A 14 -7.87 -4.39 7.44
CA PRO A 14 -8.11 -4.20 8.87
C PRO A 14 -7.77 -2.75 9.29
N TRP A 15 -8.58 -2.16 10.16
CA TRP A 15 -8.38 -0.79 10.66
C TRP A 15 -6.95 -0.56 11.20
N SER A 16 -6.39 -1.53 11.91
CA SER A 16 -5.02 -1.42 12.44
C SER A 16 -3.97 -1.30 11.34
N VAL A 17 -4.15 -1.98 10.21
CA VAL A 17 -3.26 -1.87 9.05
C VAL A 17 -3.45 -0.51 8.37
N ALA A 18 -4.70 -0.13 8.09
CA ALA A 18 -5.03 1.14 7.47
C ALA A 18 -4.48 2.32 8.28
N SER A 19 -4.66 2.30 9.60
CA SER A 19 -4.18 3.36 10.50
C SER A 19 -2.66 3.45 10.55
N VAL A 20 -1.95 2.32 10.63
CA VAL A 20 -0.48 2.32 10.65
C VAL A 20 0.06 2.86 9.33
N ARG A 21 -0.53 2.48 8.19
CA ARG A 21 -0.13 2.99 6.87
C ARG A 21 -0.36 4.50 6.74
N ALA A 22 -1.52 4.97 7.16
CA ALA A 22 -1.81 6.40 7.17
C ALA A 22 -0.80 7.19 8.04
N SER A 23 -0.37 6.62 9.17
CA SER A 23 0.60 7.24 10.07
C SER A 23 2.04 7.28 9.51
N GLN A 24 2.33 6.57 8.42
CA GLN A 24 3.62 6.65 7.74
C GLN A 24 3.71 7.83 6.77
N ILE A 25 2.58 8.45 6.43
CA ILE A 25 2.54 9.59 5.52
C ILE A 25 2.78 10.86 6.33
N ASP A 26 3.77 11.64 5.91
CA ASP A 26 3.96 13.00 6.42
C ASP A 26 2.87 13.92 5.83
N PRO A 27 1.96 14.46 6.65
CA PRO A 27 0.92 15.35 6.16
C PRO A 27 1.45 16.62 5.48
N MET A 28 2.69 17.04 5.82
CA MET A 28 3.34 18.22 5.24
C MET A 28 3.94 17.94 3.86
N ALA A 29 4.20 16.67 3.53
CA ALA A 29 4.64 16.27 2.18
C ALA A 29 3.50 16.25 1.16
N LEU A 30 2.24 16.24 1.64
CA LEU A 30 1.08 16.24 0.76
C LEU A 30 0.68 17.66 0.34
N PRO A 31 0.37 17.90 -0.94
CA PRO A 31 -0.24 19.15 -1.37
C PRO A 31 -1.63 19.35 -0.72
N ALA A 32 -2.15 20.58 -0.78
CA ALA A 32 -3.50 20.84 -0.30
C ALA A 32 -4.55 20.10 -1.14
N GLY A 33 -5.64 19.64 -0.52
CA GLY A 33 -6.74 18.99 -1.24
C GLY A 33 -7.31 17.79 -0.52
N VAL A 34 -8.08 17.00 -1.26
CA VAL A 34 -8.79 15.82 -0.77
C VAL A 34 -8.00 14.54 -1.06
N ILE A 35 -8.24 13.51 -0.27
CA ILE A 35 -7.74 12.17 -0.52
C ILE A 35 -8.79 11.41 -1.31
N LEU A 36 -8.41 10.92 -2.48
CA LEU A 36 -9.24 10.10 -3.34
C LEU A 36 -8.94 8.63 -3.15
N ASP A 37 -9.97 7.82 -3.01
CA ASP A 37 -9.91 6.37 -3.15
C ASP A 37 -10.75 5.95 -4.36
N ALA A 38 -10.10 5.49 -5.42
CA ALA A 38 -10.76 5.19 -6.69
C ALA A 38 -11.47 3.82 -6.71
N ALA A 39 -11.35 3.02 -5.66
CA ALA A 39 -12.05 1.75 -5.46
C ALA A 39 -12.37 1.59 -3.96
N ALA A 40 -13.22 2.47 -3.43
CA ALA A 40 -13.31 2.72 -2.00
C ALA A 40 -13.83 1.53 -1.17
N GLY A 41 -14.57 0.62 -1.75
CA GLY A 41 -15.11 -0.55 -1.04
C GLY A 41 -15.84 -0.14 0.25
N SER A 42 -15.40 -0.66 1.39
CA SER A 42 -15.97 -0.30 2.71
C SER A 42 -15.57 1.09 3.22
N GLY A 43 -14.63 1.76 2.56
CA GLY A 43 -14.08 3.06 2.96
C GLY A 43 -13.07 3.02 4.11
N ILE A 44 -12.71 1.86 4.66
CA ILE A 44 -11.84 1.78 5.84
C ILE A 44 -10.49 2.45 5.59
N GLN A 45 -9.87 2.20 4.42
CA GLN A 45 -8.58 2.77 4.09
C GLN A 45 -8.68 4.28 3.89
N LEU A 46 -9.69 4.74 3.12
CA LEU A 46 -9.97 6.15 2.91
C LEU A 46 -10.22 6.89 4.23
N ILE A 47 -11.05 6.32 5.12
CA ILE A 47 -11.36 6.89 6.44
C ILE A 47 -10.10 6.97 7.31
N ALA A 48 -9.22 5.96 7.26
CA ALA A 48 -7.98 6.00 8.01
C ALA A 48 -7.06 7.12 7.54
N PHE A 49 -6.90 7.29 6.22
CA PHE A 49 -6.14 8.40 5.65
C PHE A 49 -6.77 9.75 6.00
N SER A 50 -8.06 9.90 5.75
CA SER A 50 -8.81 11.13 6.00
C SER A 50 -8.65 11.58 7.46
N LYS A 51 -8.86 10.66 8.40
CA LYS A 51 -8.81 10.93 9.85
C LYS A 51 -7.41 11.25 10.34
N ILE A 52 -6.41 10.47 9.94
CA ILE A 52 -5.04 10.60 10.45
C ILE A 52 -4.33 11.80 9.81
N LEU A 53 -4.54 12.01 8.52
CA LEU A 53 -3.94 13.12 7.79
C LEU A 53 -4.74 14.43 7.93
N LYS A 54 -5.93 14.37 8.56
CA LYS A 54 -6.85 15.49 8.72
C LYS A 54 -7.21 16.15 7.40
N ARG A 55 -7.55 15.33 6.40
CA ARG A 55 -7.92 15.76 5.05
C ARG A 55 -9.30 15.21 4.70
N PRO A 56 -10.11 15.95 3.91
CA PRO A 56 -11.36 15.40 3.40
C PRO A 56 -11.12 14.21 2.49
N GLY A 57 -12.10 13.30 2.44
CA GLY A 57 -12.07 12.10 1.62
C GLY A 57 -13.08 12.13 0.48
N LEU A 58 -12.67 11.63 -0.68
CA LEU A 58 -13.51 11.34 -1.83
C LEU A 58 -13.40 9.86 -2.16
N GLY A 59 -14.46 9.08 -1.92
CA GLY A 59 -14.55 7.69 -2.33
C GLY A 59 -15.30 7.54 -3.64
N VAL A 60 -14.80 6.67 -4.51
CA VAL A 60 -15.50 6.23 -5.73
C VAL A 60 -15.72 4.74 -5.64
N GLU A 61 -16.94 4.29 -5.86
CA GLU A 61 -17.32 2.89 -5.76
C GLU A 61 -18.34 2.56 -6.86
N ILE A 62 -18.10 1.50 -7.60
CA ILE A 62 -18.93 1.10 -8.72
C ILE A 62 -20.24 0.45 -8.27
N ASP A 63 -20.22 -0.30 -7.17
CA ASP A 63 -21.39 -0.92 -6.60
C ASP A 63 -22.16 0.07 -5.71
N ASN A 64 -23.40 0.35 -6.09
CA ASN A 64 -24.25 1.32 -5.40
C ASN A 64 -24.51 0.97 -3.92
N ASP A 65 -24.65 -0.30 -3.58
CA ASP A 65 -24.95 -0.69 -2.20
C ASP A 65 -23.69 -0.67 -1.33
N VAL A 66 -22.54 -1.01 -1.91
CA VAL A 66 -21.24 -0.85 -1.26
C VAL A 66 -20.93 0.64 -1.06
N ALA A 67 -21.21 1.49 -2.04
CA ALA A 67 -21.05 2.94 -1.93
C ALA A 67 -21.88 3.55 -0.79
N LYS A 68 -23.12 3.10 -0.60
CA LYS A 68 -23.95 3.51 0.54
C LYS A 68 -23.33 3.14 1.88
N LEU A 69 -22.78 1.93 2.00
CA LEU A 69 -22.10 1.50 3.22
C LEU A 69 -20.84 2.32 3.46
N CYS A 70 -20.07 2.58 2.42
CA CYS A 70 -18.90 3.46 2.47
C CYS A 70 -19.28 4.88 2.94
N ALA A 71 -20.33 5.47 2.38
CA ALA A 71 -20.82 6.79 2.75
C ALA A 71 -21.26 6.85 4.21
N ALA A 72 -21.99 5.83 4.69
CA ALA A 72 -22.39 5.73 6.08
C ALA A 72 -21.17 5.61 7.01
N ASN A 73 -20.19 4.78 6.65
CA ASN A 73 -18.94 4.64 7.40
C ASN A 73 -18.16 5.96 7.45
N MET A 74 -18.06 6.65 6.33
CA MET A 74 -17.38 7.94 6.24
C MET A 74 -18.09 8.98 7.12
N HIS A 75 -19.41 9.13 6.98
CA HIS A 75 -20.20 10.08 7.77
C HIS A 75 -20.02 9.90 9.28
N LEU A 76 -20.00 8.66 9.76
CA LEU A 76 -19.83 8.34 11.18
C LEU A 76 -18.42 8.60 11.71
N ASN A 77 -17.42 8.67 10.80
CA ASN A 77 -16.01 8.81 11.18
C ASN A 77 -15.39 10.15 10.78
N SER A 78 -16.11 11.02 10.05
CA SER A 78 -15.63 12.37 9.70
C SER A 78 -15.46 13.24 10.94
N GLU A 79 -14.40 14.02 10.97
CA GLU A 79 -14.07 14.93 12.07
C GLU A 79 -14.12 16.39 11.60
N GLY A 80 -14.87 17.22 12.36
CA GLY A 80 -15.01 18.64 12.11
C GLY A 80 -15.91 19.00 10.91
N ASP A 81 -16.49 20.20 10.93
CA ASP A 81 -17.49 20.62 9.97
C ASP A 81 -16.92 20.82 8.54
N VAL A 82 -15.69 21.35 8.45
CA VAL A 82 -15.06 21.61 7.14
C VAL A 82 -14.77 20.29 6.43
N GLN A 83 -14.24 19.30 7.13
CA GLN A 83 -14.01 17.98 6.56
C GLN A 83 -15.31 17.35 6.10
N ARG A 84 -16.33 17.31 6.97
CA ARG A 84 -17.65 16.76 6.65
C ARG A 84 -18.30 17.43 5.44
N SER A 85 -18.13 18.74 5.29
CA SER A 85 -18.71 19.48 4.16
C SER A 85 -18.10 19.09 2.81
N LEU A 86 -16.84 18.61 2.81
CA LEU A 86 -16.10 18.24 1.62
C LEU A 86 -16.04 16.72 1.38
N ASP A 87 -16.34 15.89 2.39
CA ASP A 87 -16.39 14.43 2.23
C ASP A 87 -17.49 14.01 1.26
N ARG A 88 -17.17 13.11 0.33
CA ARG A 88 -18.16 12.49 -0.58
C ARG A 88 -17.82 11.04 -0.86
N VAL A 89 -18.85 10.26 -1.11
CA VAL A 89 -18.75 8.96 -1.77
C VAL A 89 -19.66 9.01 -3.00
N LEU A 90 -19.08 8.72 -4.15
CA LEU A 90 -19.76 8.75 -5.43
C LEU A 90 -19.90 7.32 -5.96
N VAL A 91 -21.08 7.04 -6.55
CA VAL A 91 -21.27 5.83 -7.35
C VAL A 91 -20.71 6.09 -8.73
N GLY A 92 -19.74 5.31 -9.18
CA GLY A 92 -19.11 5.50 -10.47
C GLY A 92 -17.90 4.60 -10.71
N ASP A 93 -17.37 4.72 -11.92
CA ASP A 93 -16.15 4.03 -12.32
C ASP A 93 -14.92 4.87 -11.92
N GLY A 94 -14.03 4.27 -11.11
CA GLY A 94 -12.77 4.88 -10.68
C GLY A 94 -11.80 5.24 -11.82
N CYS A 95 -11.97 4.67 -13.01
CA CYS A 95 -11.21 5.05 -14.21
C CYS A 95 -11.67 6.38 -14.84
N SER A 96 -12.90 6.84 -14.55
CA SER A 96 -13.55 7.96 -15.20
C SER A 96 -13.28 9.29 -14.47
N ALA A 97 -12.01 9.69 -14.36
CA ALA A 97 -11.58 10.83 -13.54
C ALA A 97 -12.34 12.14 -13.80
N GLU A 98 -12.48 12.54 -15.07
CA GLU A 98 -13.18 13.78 -15.46
C GLU A 98 -14.64 13.79 -14.98
N SER A 99 -15.36 12.69 -15.18
CA SER A 99 -16.75 12.52 -14.74
C SER A 99 -16.85 12.58 -13.21
N VAL A 100 -15.95 11.91 -12.51
CA VAL A 100 -15.89 11.89 -11.04
C VAL A 100 -15.64 13.29 -10.50
N VAL A 101 -14.64 14.01 -11.02
CA VAL A 101 -14.30 15.37 -10.57
C VAL A 101 -15.48 16.33 -10.81
N SER A 102 -16.10 16.27 -11.98
CA SER A 102 -17.30 17.09 -12.33
C SER A 102 -18.46 16.80 -11.39
N THR A 103 -18.75 15.52 -11.14
CA THR A 103 -19.83 15.10 -10.22
C THR A 103 -19.51 15.51 -8.79
N TYR A 104 -18.27 15.38 -8.35
CA TYR A 104 -17.82 15.80 -7.02
C TYR A 104 -18.09 17.29 -6.80
N TRP A 105 -17.61 18.15 -7.69
CA TRP A 105 -17.81 19.59 -7.56
C TRP A 105 -19.29 20.00 -7.68
N SER A 106 -20.08 19.32 -8.51
CA SER A 106 -21.53 19.54 -8.56
C SER A 106 -22.18 19.19 -7.23
N SER A 107 -21.86 18.05 -6.64
CA SER A 107 -22.42 17.64 -5.35
C SER A 107 -22.04 18.58 -4.20
N LEU A 108 -20.87 19.23 -4.27
CA LEU A 108 -20.49 20.27 -3.32
C LEU A 108 -21.35 21.53 -3.49
N ARG A 109 -21.55 22.00 -4.72
CA ARG A 109 -22.42 23.15 -5.02
C ARG A 109 -23.84 22.91 -4.55
N ASP A 110 -24.39 21.73 -4.81
CA ASP A 110 -25.75 21.35 -4.43
C ASP A 110 -25.94 21.35 -2.91
N SER A 111 -24.87 21.09 -2.16
CA SER A 111 -24.86 21.20 -0.70
C SER A 111 -24.47 22.59 -0.16
N GLY A 112 -24.40 23.59 -1.04
CA GLY A 112 -24.08 24.97 -0.66
C GLY A 112 -22.59 25.30 -0.52
N THR A 113 -21.71 24.36 -0.85
CA THR A 113 -20.25 24.53 -0.76
C THR A 113 -19.70 25.02 -2.11
N ARG A 114 -19.08 26.22 -2.14
CA ARG A 114 -18.49 26.81 -3.36
C ARG A 114 -17.05 26.40 -3.61
N ALA A 115 -16.48 25.51 -2.80
CA ALA A 115 -15.11 25.07 -2.95
C ALA A 115 -14.96 24.06 -4.11
N HIS A 116 -13.84 24.14 -4.82
CA HIS A 116 -13.40 23.18 -5.82
C HIS A 116 -12.06 22.59 -5.34
N PRO A 117 -12.06 21.74 -4.31
CA PRO A 117 -10.81 21.23 -3.75
C PRO A 117 -10.10 20.36 -4.77
N PRO A 118 -8.77 20.52 -4.92
CA PRO A 118 -7.97 19.65 -5.78
C PRO A 118 -7.80 18.27 -5.15
N ILE A 119 -7.32 17.30 -5.94
CA ILE A 119 -6.98 15.96 -5.46
C ILE A 119 -5.52 15.96 -5.00
N ALA A 120 -5.31 15.79 -3.70
CA ALA A 120 -3.98 15.80 -3.07
C ALA A 120 -3.29 14.44 -3.11
N MET A 121 -4.06 13.36 -3.04
CA MET A 121 -3.57 11.99 -2.99
C MET A 121 -4.56 11.05 -3.65
N LEU A 122 -4.04 10.10 -4.43
CA LEU A 122 -4.79 8.99 -5.00
C LEU A 122 -4.42 7.69 -4.29
N HIS A 123 -5.41 6.96 -3.84
CA HIS A 123 -5.30 5.58 -3.38
C HIS A 123 -6.06 4.65 -4.30
N ILE A 124 -5.51 3.46 -4.54
CA ILE A 124 -6.14 2.40 -5.34
C ILE A 124 -5.81 1.05 -4.69
N ASP A 125 -6.84 0.29 -4.32
CA ASP A 125 -6.75 -1.13 -3.91
C ASP A 125 -7.62 -1.94 -4.87
N PRO A 126 -7.13 -2.27 -6.07
CA PRO A 126 -7.94 -2.93 -7.08
C PRO A 126 -8.31 -4.34 -6.62
N ALA A 127 -9.59 -4.66 -6.74
CA ALA A 127 -10.09 -5.99 -6.46
C ALA A 127 -9.74 -6.94 -7.60
N ARG A 128 -9.79 -8.24 -7.33
CA ARG A 128 -9.80 -9.26 -8.36
C ARG A 128 -11.17 -9.89 -8.46
N PRO A 129 -11.64 -10.20 -9.69
CA PRO A 129 -12.82 -11.00 -9.88
C PRO A 129 -12.71 -12.32 -9.11
N ARG A 130 -13.84 -12.84 -8.62
CA ARG A 130 -13.87 -14.08 -7.80
C ARG A 130 -13.44 -15.33 -8.58
N ASP A 131 -13.58 -15.27 -9.90
CA ASP A 131 -13.26 -16.31 -10.88
C ASP A 131 -11.86 -16.17 -11.49
N ALA A 132 -11.10 -15.13 -11.10
CA ALA A 132 -9.72 -14.96 -11.54
C ALA A 132 -8.86 -16.16 -11.15
N GLN A 133 -8.35 -16.87 -12.16
CA GLN A 133 -7.54 -18.09 -11.97
C GLN A 133 -6.07 -17.78 -11.77
N ASN A 134 -5.61 -16.64 -12.27
CA ASN A 134 -4.23 -16.19 -12.22
C ASN A 134 -4.11 -14.88 -11.44
N HIS A 135 -2.89 -14.53 -11.04
CA HIS A 135 -2.60 -13.26 -10.37
C HIS A 135 -2.08 -12.23 -11.38
N ASN A 136 -2.71 -12.15 -12.57
CA ASN A 136 -2.30 -11.24 -13.62
C ASN A 136 -2.78 -9.81 -13.35
N LEU A 137 -2.01 -8.83 -13.82
CA LEU A 137 -2.38 -7.41 -13.72
C LEU A 137 -3.65 -7.10 -14.50
N ASP A 138 -3.87 -7.77 -15.63
CA ASP A 138 -5.04 -7.59 -16.51
C ASP A 138 -6.36 -8.04 -15.87
N GLU A 139 -6.30 -8.79 -14.77
CA GLU A 139 -7.47 -9.27 -14.02
C GLU A 139 -7.85 -8.33 -12.87
N MET A 140 -7.14 -7.21 -12.70
CA MET A 140 -7.42 -6.25 -11.63
C MET A 140 -8.48 -5.24 -12.04
N GLU A 141 -9.46 -5.03 -11.16
CA GLU A 141 -10.54 -4.06 -11.34
C GLU A 141 -10.57 -3.04 -10.19
N PRO A 142 -10.49 -1.74 -10.49
CA PRO A 142 -10.32 -1.12 -11.80
C PRO A 142 -8.92 -1.36 -12.40
N ASP A 143 -8.80 -1.26 -13.75
CA ASP A 143 -7.52 -1.37 -14.45
C ASP A 143 -6.55 -0.27 -14.02
N ILE A 144 -5.41 -0.69 -13.47
CA ILE A 144 -4.41 0.22 -12.87
C ILE A 144 -3.92 1.26 -13.86
N LYS A 145 -3.61 0.86 -15.09
CA LYS A 145 -3.10 1.78 -16.12
C LYS A 145 -4.13 2.84 -16.48
N SER A 146 -5.40 2.45 -16.63
CA SER A 146 -6.50 3.36 -16.95
C SER A 146 -6.75 4.35 -15.81
N VAL A 147 -6.76 3.88 -14.56
CA VAL A 147 -6.91 4.76 -13.38
C VAL A 147 -5.76 5.75 -13.31
N LEU A 148 -4.51 5.29 -13.34
CA LEU A 148 -3.35 6.18 -13.23
C LEU A 148 -3.32 7.22 -14.34
N LYS A 149 -3.56 6.80 -15.59
CA LYS A 149 -3.62 7.71 -16.74
C LYS A 149 -4.76 8.71 -16.62
N GLY A 150 -5.95 8.25 -16.22
CA GLY A 150 -7.13 9.12 -16.07
C GLY A 150 -6.92 10.19 -15.01
N TRP A 151 -6.31 9.83 -13.87
CA TRP A 151 -6.13 10.76 -12.75
C TRP A 151 -4.86 11.61 -12.84
N SER A 152 -3.89 11.29 -13.70
CA SER A 152 -2.59 11.98 -13.74
C SER A 152 -2.69 13.50 -13.87
N SER A 153 -3.62 14.01 -14.68
CA SER A 153 -3.83 15.45 -14.87
C SER A 153 -4.64 16.14 -13.79
N HIS A 154 -5.31 15.37 -12.91
CA HIS A 154 -6.15 15.90 -11.83
C HIS A 154 -5.42 15.92 -10.47
N LEU A 155 -4.27 15.23 -10.37
CA LEU A 155 -3.49 15.17 -9.14
C LEU A 155 -2.65 16.42 -8.95
N GLN A 156 -2.66 16.95 -7.73
CA GLN A 156 -1.69 17.97 -7.34
C GLN A 156 -0.30 17.33 -7.24
N THR A 157 0.71 18.08 -7.69
CA THR A 157 2.10 17.61 -7.69
C THR A 157 2.86 18.29 -6.57
N GLY A 158 3.45 17.49 -5.68
CA GLY A 158 4.40 17.94 -4.69
C GLY A 158 5.86 17.94 -5.20
N PRO A 159 6.85 18.23 -4.36
CA PRO A 159 8.26 18.32 -4.76
C PRO A 159 8.85 17.03 -5.37
N LYS A 160 8.33 15.86 -4.97
CA LYS A 160 8.77 14.54 -5.46
C LYS A 160 7.81 13.95 -6.50
N GLY A 161 6.81 14.70 -6.97
CA GLY A 161 5.76 14.22 -7.85
C GLY A 161 4.39 14.12 -7.16
N PRO A 162 3.37 13.55 -7.83
CA PRO A 162 2.05 13.36 -7.27
C PRO A 162 2.09 12.31 -6.15
N ALA A 163 1.17 12.42 -5.19
CA ALA A 163 1.02 11.42 -4.13
C ALA A 163 0.08 10.31 -4.60
N VAL A 164 0.63 9.14 -4.91
CA VAL A 164 -0.15 7.95 -5.30
C VAL A 164 0.25 6.74 -4.47
N LEU A 165 -0.74 5.99 -3.99
CA LEU A 165 -0.56 4.73 -3.28
C LEU A 165 -1.33 3.63 -3.99
N LEU A 166 -0.60 2.64 -4.49
CA LEU A 166 -1.17 1.43 -5.10
C LEU A 166 -1.06 0.27 -4.12
N ASP A 167 -2.16 -0.39 -3.85
CA ASP A 167 -2.18 -1.67 -3.16
C ASP A 167 -2.27 -2.81 -4.18
N LEU A 168 -1.39 -3.78 -4.02
CA LEU A 168 -1.18 -4.83 -4.99
C LEU A 168 -1.17 -6.20 -4.32
N SER A 169 -1.30 -7.24 -5.12
CA SER A 169 -1.11 -8.59 -4.64
C SER A 169 0.33 -8.85 -4.24
N PRO A 170 0.59 -9.39 -3.04
CA PRO A 170 1.92 -9.83 -2.68
C PRO A 170 2.44 -11.02 -3.50
N ARG A 171 1.63 -11.56 -4.41
CA ARG A 171 1.99 -12.67 -5.31
C ARG A 171 2.46 -12.22 -6.70
N LEU A 172 2.50 -10.90 -6.95
CA LEU A 172 3.05 -10.39 -8.20
C LEU A 172 4.52 -10.78 -8.32
N ASP A 173 4.86 -11.38 -9.44
CA ASP A 173 6.24 -11.74 -9.75
C ASP A 173 7.08 -10.50 -10.20
N SER A 174 8.35 -10.72 -10.49
CA SER A 174 9.26 -9.65 -10.90
C SER A 174 8.91 -9.05 -12.26
N VAL A 175 8.33 -9.83 -13.17
CA VAL A 175 7.92 -9.35 -14.50
C VAL A 175 6.72 -8.42 -14.36
N GLN A 176 5.74 -8.83 -13.58
CA GLN A 176 4.54 -8.02 -13.32
C GLN A 176 4.90 -6.72 -12.56
N ARG A 177 5.84 -6.77 -11.62
CA ARG A 177 6.35 -5.56 -10.97
C ARG A 177 7.04 -4.61 -11.95
N ALA A 178 7.86 -5.15 -12.84
CA ALA A 178 8.49 -4.34 -13.90
C ALA A 178 7.47 -3.71 -14.87
N MET A 179 6.34 -4.39 -15.12
CA MET A 179 5.24 -3.79 -15.90
C MET A 179 4.63 -2.58 -15.16
N ILE A 180 4.43 -2.68 -13.85
CA ILE A 180 3.97 -1.54 -13.03
C ILE A 180 4.99 -0.40 -13.06
N ASP A 181 6.29 -0.70 -12.93
CA ASP A 181 7.35 0.30 -13.03
C ASP A 181 7.27 1.04 -14.39
N GLY A 182 7.08 0.34 -15.49
CA GLY A 182 6.90 0.93 -16.82
C GLY A 182 5.63 1.79 -16.96
N ILE A 183 4.53 1.40 -16.31
CA ILE A 183 3.30 2.21 -16.25
C ILE A 183 3.56 3.50 -15.47
N LEU A 184 4.22 3.42 -14.32
CA LEU A 184 4.53 4.58 -13.47
C LEU A 184 5.49 5.55 -14.18
N GLU A 185 6.56 5.05 -14.79
CA GLU A 185 7.51 5.87 -15.55
C GLU A 185 6.83 6.63 -16.70
N THR A 186 5.90 5.96 -17.39
CA THR A 186 5.15 6.57 -18.52
C THR A 186 4.13 7.60 -18.03
N THR A 187 3.48 7.33 -16.89
CA THR A 187 2.38 8.18 -16.38
C THR A 187 2.89 9.36 -15.55
N PHE A 188 3.94 9.14 -14.77
CA PHE A 188 4.53 10.14 -13.86
C PHE A 188 6.04 10.28 -14.09
N PRO A 189 6.47 10.73 -15.27
CA PRO A 189 7.87 10.81 -15.63
C PRO A 189 8.66 11.66 -14.62
N GLY A 190 9.82 11.15 -14.22
CA GLY A 190 10.70 11.80 -13.25
C GLY A 190 10.24 11.71 -11.78
N SER A 191 9.11 11.07 -11.49
CA SER A 191 8.73 10.78 -10.11
C SER A 191 9.47 9.55 -9.60
N SER A 192 9.81 9.53 -8.31
CA SER A 192 10.33 8.33 -7.65
C SER A 192 9.21 7.50 -7.04
N TRP A 193 9.47 6.22 -6.82
CA TRP A 193 8.56 5.35 -6.07
C TRP A 193 9.32 4.34 -5.24
N THR A 194 8.62 3.84 -4.20
CA THR A 194 9.11 2.84 -3.26
C THR A 194 8.17 1.64 -3.25
N TRP A 195 8.68 0.45 -3.52
CA TRP A 195 7.98 -0.79 -3.29
C TRP A 195 8.00 -1.14 -1.80
N GLU A 196 6.86 -1.45 -1.23
CA GLU A 196 6.74 -1.82 0.19
C GLU A 196 6.11 -3.19 0.37
N TRP A 197 6.80 -4.06 1.08
CA TRP A 197 6.30 -5.35 1.56
C TRP A 197 5.99 -5.23 3.05
N LEU A 198 4.72 -5.49 3.41
CA LEU A 198 4.26 -5.41 4.79
C LEU A 198 3.89 -6.79 5.33
N SER A 199 4.40 -7.13 6.52
CA SER A 199 4.06 -8.33 7.28
C SER A 199 3.53 -7.96 8.67
N ARG A 200 2.53 -8.69 9.14
CA ARG A 200 2.08 -8.69 10.54
C ARG A 200 2.69 -9.86 11.32
N GLY A 201 3.59 -10.61 10.70
CA GLY A 201 4.14 -11.86 11.20
C GLY A 201 3.35 -13.08 10.74
N GLY A 202 3.65 -14.23 11.34
CA GLY A 202 2.99 -15.47 10.95
C GLY A 202 3.54 -16.10 9.66
N GLY A 203 4.59 -15.54 9.06
CA GLY A 203 5.30 -16.12 7.92
C GLY A 203 4.63 -15.89 6.57
N ARG A 204 3.85 -14.83 6.45
CA ARG A 204 3.24 -14.41 5.19
C ARG A 204 3.39 -12.90 4.98
N ILE A 205 3.33 -12.51 3.73
CA ILE A 205 3.25 -11.11 3.33
C ILE A 205 1.77 -10.73 3.32
N ASP A 206 1.42 -9.71 4.08
CA ASP A 206 0.03 -9.24 4.18
C ASP A 206 -0.32 -8.23 3.08
N ARG A 207 0.64 -7.41 2.64
CA ARG A 207 0.47 -6.38 1.61
C ARG A 207 1.74 -6.20 0.78
N LEU A 208 1.55 -5.92 -0.49
CA LEU A 208 2.53 -5.31 -1.38
C LEU A 208 1.95 -3.98 -1.83
N SER A 209 2.73 -2.91 -1.76
CA SER A 209 2.26 -1.57 -2.14
C SER A 209 3.34 -0.81 -2.89
N VAL A 210 2.92 0.15 -3.72
CA VAL A 210 3.83 1.12 -4.35
C VAL A 210 3.47 2.51 -3.88
N TRP A 211 4.43 3.20 -3.29
CA TRP A 211 4.33 4.55 -2.76
C TRP A 211 5.02 5.49 -3.74
N VAL A 212 4.26 6.35 -4.44
CA VAL A 212 4.74 7.14 -5.57
C VAL A 212 4.86 8.62 -5.20
N GLY A 213 5.86 9.27 -5.75
CA GLY A 213 6.08 10.71 -5.68
C GLY A 213 6.24 11.20 -4.25
N SER A 214 5.34 12.09 -3.80
CA SER A 214 5.37 12.65 -2.43
C SER A 214 5.23 11.62 -1.32
N LEU A 215 4.83 10.39 -1.64
CA LEU A 215 4.74 9.28 -0.69
C LEU A 215 5.99 8.40 -0.67
N SER A 216 6.86 8.51 -1.67
CA SER A 216 8.05 7.66 -1.78
C SER A 216 9.09 7.98 -0.71
N SER A 217 9.83 6.97 -0.27
CA SER A 217 11.08 7.17 0.47
C SER A 217 12.26 7.42 -0.48
N ASP A 218 13.44 7.64 0.06
CA ASP A 218 14.66 7.79 -0.73
C ASP A 218 15.22 6.44 -1.22
N SER A 219 14.59 5.35 -0.80
CA SER A 219 14.97 3.98 -1.15
C SER A 219 13.91 3.34 -2.04
N PRO A 220 14.32 2.59 -3.08
CA PRO A 220 13.38 1.93 -3.99
C PRO A 220 12.59 0.78 -3.33
N ASN A 221 13.13 0.15 -2.31
CA ASN A 221 12.49 -0.95 -1.62
C ASN A 221 12.42 -0.70 -0.11
N ARG A 222 11.30 -1.09 0.49
CA ARG A 222 11.06 -1.05 1.93
C ARG A 222 10.34 -2.33 2.37
N CYS A 223 10.79 -2.95 3.45
CA CYS A 223 10.01 -3.98 4.11
C CYS A 223 9.65 -3.57 5.54
N ILE A 224 8.42 -3.86 5.94
CA ILE A 224 7.86 -3.45 7.21
C ILE A 224 7.34 -4.66 7.97
N ARG A 225 7.77 -4.78 9.22
CA ARG A 225 7.14 -5.62 10.22
C ARG A 225 6.22 -4.78 11.08
N MET A 226 4.94 -5.09 11.05
CA MET A 226 3.91 -4.37 11.78
C MET A 226 3.44 -5.14 13.00
N GLY A 227 3.29 -4.46 14.12
CA GLY A 227 2.56 -4.93 15.29
C GLY A 227 1.07 -4.53 15.24
N ARG A 228 0.39 -4.63 16.37
CA ARG A 228 -1.05 -4.31 16.44
C ARG A 228 -1.39 -2.85 16.14
N LYS A 229 -0.51 -1.91 16.51
CA LYS A 229 -0.80 -0.46 16.45
C LYS A 229 0.35 0.39 15.88
N ARG A 230 1.48 -0.21 15.55
CA ARG A 230 2.67 0.53 15.06
C ARG A 230 3.56 -0.36 14.22
N VAL A 231 4.44 0.28 13.46
CA VAL A 231 5.60 -0.38 12.86
C VAL A 231 6.53 -0.84 13.97
N ILE A 232 6.93 -2.11 13.94
CA ILE A 232 7.92 -2.69 14.87
C ILE A 232 9.33 -2.52 14.28
N SER A 233 9.47 -2.80 12.99
CA SER A 233 10.74 -2.72 12.27
C SER A 233 10.49 -2.30 10.83
N SER A 234 11.38 -1.47 10.31
CA SER A 234 11.42 -1.05 8.91
C SER A 234 12.84 -1.13 8.40
N ILE A 235 13.02 -1.71 7.23
CA ILE A 235 14.29 -1.80 6.53
C ILE A 235 14.08 -1.24 5.12
N GLU A 236 14.94 -0.33 4.74
CA GLU A 236 14.93 0.32 3.44
C GLU A 236 16.29 0.15 2.75
N GLY A 237 16.28 0.12 1.43
CA GLY A 237 17.50 0.04 0.64
C GLY A 237 17.25 -0.31 -0.82
N ARG A 238 18.35 -0.50 -1.54
CA ARG A 238 18.31 -1.11 -2.87
C ARG A 238 18.28 -2.62 -2.66
N GLY A 239 17.21 -3.27 -3.10
CA GLY A 239 17.15 -4.71 -3.07
C GLY A 239 18.27 -5.30 -3.93
N SER A 240 19.11 -6.13 -3.34
CA SER A 240 19.86 -7.09 -4.12
C SER A 240 18.82 -8.06 -4.69
N GLY A 241 18.81 -8.28 -6.02
CA GLY A 241 17.80 -9.13 -6.64
C GLY A 241 17.64 -10.45 -5.86
N ALA A 242 16.42 -10.99 -5.82
CA ALA A 242 16.06 -12.19 -5.06
C ALA A 242 17.02 -13.40 -5.29
N ASN A 243 17.79 -13.37 -6.36
CA ASN A 243 18.77 -14.39 -6.74
C ASN A 243 20.16 -14.18 -6.12
N SER A 244 20.41 -13.09 -5.38
CA SER A 244 21.76 -12.82 -4.83
C SER A 244 22.07 -13.54 -3.53
N THR A 245 21.06 -14.10 -2.86
CA THR A 245 21.28 -14.90 -1.64
C THR A 245 21.32 -16.39 -1.98
N SER A 246 22.47 -16.99 -1.81
CA SER A 246 22.61 -18.44 -1.92
C SER A 246 21.97 -19.10 -0.70
N PHE A 247 20.92 -19.87 -0.91
CA PHE A 247 20.32 -20.69 0.14
C PHE A 247 20.91 -22.11 0.08
N GLY A 248 21.53 -22.53 1.18
CA GLY A 248 21.90 -23.93 1.35
C GLY A 248 20.72 -24.82 1.72
N SER A 249 20.82 -26.11 1.42
CA SER A 249 19.98 -27.13 2.04
C SER A 249 20.50 -27.42 3.45
N MET A 250 19.61 -27.46 4.43
CA MET A 250 20.01 -27.78 5.82
C MET A 250 20.28 -29.28 5.95
N MET A 251 21.52 -29.63 6.15
CA MET A 251 21.91 -31.02 6.46
C MET A 251 22.11 -31.23 7.97
N GLU A 252 22.84 -30.34 8.64
CA GLU A 252 23.02 -30.34 10.10
C GLU A 252 23.19 -28.89 10.61
N ILE A 253 22.65 -28.63 11.80
CA ILE A 253 22.89 -27.37 12.50
C ILE A 253 24.11 -27.57 13.40
N PRO A 254 25.18 -26.75 13.29
CA PRO A 254 26.34 -26.83 14.16
C PRO A 254 25.94 -26.68 15.64
N ARG A 255 26.55 -27.45 16.50
CA ARG A 255 26.32 -27.33 17.96
C ARG A 255 26.73 -25.94 18.45
N GLY A 256 25.83 -25.30 19.21
CA GLY A 256 26.05 -23.95 19.74
C GLY A 256 25.70 -22.81 18.76
N ALA A 257 25.27 -23.13 17.53
CA ALA A 257 24.77 -22.11 16.62
C ALA A 257 23.36 -21.64 16.99
N TYR A 258 23.07 -20.39 16.68
CA TYR A 258 21.76 -19.80 16.77
C TYR A 258 20.98 -20.02 15.46
N LEU A 259 19.66 -20.09 15.58
CA LEU A 259 18.75 -20.24 14.44
C LEU A 259 17.70 -19.12 14.48
N THR A 260 17.75 -18.23 13.51
CA THR A 260 16.77 -17.16 13.37
C THR A 260 15.75 -17.49 12.27
N ILE A 261 14.46 -17.48 12.64
CA ILE A 261 13.35 -17.61 11.68
C ILE A 261 13.11 -16.24 11.06
N VAL A 262 13.38 -16.13 9.76
CA VAL A 262 13.32 -14.84 9.04
C VAL A 262 11.92 -14.58 8.51
N ASP A 263 11.51 -13.30 8.54
CA ASP A 263 10.24 -12.89 7.95
C ASP A 263 10.35 -12.92 6.41
N PRO A 264 9.42 -13.54 5.68
CA PRO A 264 9.45 -13.62 4.22
C PRO A 264 9.54 -12.27 3.52
N VAL A 265 9.00 -11.18 4.10
CA VAL A 265 9.07 -9.84 3.48
C VAL A 265 10.51 -9.40 3.25
N LEU A 266 11.44 -9.84 4.09
CA LEU A 266 12.86 -9.49 3.97
C LEU A 266 13.48 -10.10 2.71
N ILE A 267 13.11 -11.33 2.39
CA ILE A 267 13.60 -12.03 1.20
C ILE A 267 12.92 -11.51 -0.07
N GLU A 268 11.60 -11.36 -0.04
CA GLU A 268 10.82 -10.93 -1.20
C GLU A 268 11.10 -9.47 -1.59
N SER A 269 11.45 -8.63 -0.63
CA SER A 269 11.91 -7.26 -0.91
C SER A 269 13.35 -7.17 -1.43
N GLY A 270 14.11 -8.27 -1.35
CA GLY A 270 15.54 -8.29 -1.67
C GLY A 270 16.43 -7.58 -0.63
N LEU A 271 15.90 -7.28 0.55
CA LEU A 271 16.60 -6.47 1.58
C LEU A 271 17.35 -7.33 2.62
N GLN A 272 17.47 -8.65 2.42
CA GLN A 272 18.15 -9.56 3.34
C GLN A 272 19.63 -9.17 3.54
N GLY A 273 20.33 -8.71 2.52
CA GLY A 273 21.70 -8.21 2.64
C GLY A 273 21.79 -6.97 3.53
N SER A 274 20.95 -5.97 3.25
CA SER A 274 20.90 -4.72 4.05
C SER A 274 20.52 -4.97 5.50
N TRP A 275 19.66 -5.95 5.76
CA TRP A 275 19.34 -6.37 7.12
C TRP A 275 20.51 -7.11 7.78
N HIS A 276 21.11 -8.07 7.07
CA HIS A 276 22.22 -8.87 7.54
C HIS A 276 23.37 -8.00 8.01
N ASP A 277 23.77 -7.03 7.19
CA ASP A 277 24.86 -6.10 7.50
C ASP A 277 24.61 -5.23 8.76
N LYS A 278 23.32 -5.01 9.11
CA LYS A 278 22.94 -4.28 10.32
C LYS A 278 22.81 -5.18 11.54
N ALA A 279 22.34 -6.41 11.35
CA ALA A 279 21.98 -7.32 12.43
C ALA A 279 23.13 -8.23 12.85
N ILE A 280 24.08 -8.51 11.95
CA ILE A 280 25.18 -9.45 12.16
C ILE A 280 26.49 -8.66 12.32
N THR A 281 27.17 -8.91 13.42
CA THR A 281 28.51 -8.33 13.66
C THR A 281 29.53 -8.86 12.65
N SER A 282 30.43 -7.99 12.19
CA SER A 282 31.51 -8.37 11.28
C SER A 282 32.34 -9.51 11.88
N GLY A 283 32.50 -10.59 11.11
CA GLY A 283 33.23 -11.79 11.54
C GLY A 283 32.35 -12.94 12.04
N THR A 284 31.04 -12.71 12.26
CA THR A 284 30.11 -13.78 12.61
C THR A 284 29.89 -14.70 11.41
N GLY A 285 30.13 -15.99 11.59
CA GLY A 285 29.79 -17.01 10.59
C GLY A 285 28.26 -17.08 10.44
N SER A 286 27.75 -16.91 9.22
CA SER A 286 26.32 -17.05 8.96
C SER A 286 26.02 -17.75 7.65
N SER A 287 24.90 -18.46 7.59
CA SER A 287 24.43 -19.10 6.37
C SER A 287 22.90 -19.08 6.27
N TRP A 288 22.43 -18.76 5.07
CA TRP A 288 21.01 -18.78 4.76
C TRP A 288 20.57 -20.19 4.38
N VAL A 289 19.45 -20.63 4.94
CA VAL A 289 18.88 -21.94 4.68
C VAL A 289 17.41 -21.80 4.30
N ARG A 290 17.01 -22.50 3.25
CA ARG A 290 15.59 -22.59 2.84
C ARG A 290 15.22 -24.06 2.67
N THR A 291 14.18 -24.45 3.39
CA THR A 291 13.51 -25.74 3.20
C THR A 291 12.18 -25.48 2.52
N GLU A 292 11.84 -26.28 1.51
CA GLU A 292 10.59 -26.15 0.77
C GLU A 292 9.38 -26.12 1.72
N GLY A 293 8.44 -25.20 1.46
CA GLY A 293 7.24 -25.02 2.28
C GLY A 293 7.49 -24.45 3.69
N ARG A 294 8.73 -24.05 4.02
CA ARG A 294 9.11 -23.47 5.31
C ARG A 294 9.58 -22.02 5.17
N ARG A 295 9.58 -21.31 6.30
CA ARG A 295 10.15 -19.95 6.35
C ARG A 295 11.65 -19.99 6.13
N PRO A 296 12.24 -18.94 5.52
CA PRO A 296 13.70 -18.80 5.47
C PRO A 296 14.30 -18.79 6.87
N LEU A 297 15.46 -19.41 7.00
CA LEU A 297 16.22 -19.49 8.24
C LEU A 297 17.60 -18.86 8.03
N LEU A 298 18.12 -18.22 9.08
CA LEU A 298 19.51 -17.83 9.18
C LEU A 298 20.16 -18.60 10.32
N ILE A 299 21.21 -19.35 10.03
CA ILE A 299 22.08 -19.99 11.01
C ILE A 299 23.24 -19.03 11.24
N HIS A 300 23.60 -18.75 12.49
CA HIS A 300 24.69 -17.84 12.84
C HIS A 300 25.37 -18.24 14.14
N THR A 301 26.64 -17.81 14.32
CA THR A 301 27.49 -18.24 15.46
C THR A 301 27.30 -17.36 16.70
N ASP A 302 26.86 -16.08 16.52
CA ASP A 302 26.71 -15.12 17.61
C ASP A 302 25.27 -14.66 17.73
N GLU A 303 24.86 -14.25 18.92
CA GLU A 303 23.51 -13.72 19.15
C GLU A 303 23.26 -12.45 18.33
N ILE A 304 22.09 -12.36 17.69
CA ILE A 304 21.64 -11.18 16.96
C ILE A 304 20.93 -10.25 17.93
N SER A 305 21.35 -9.01 18.00
CA SER A 305 20.79 -7.97 18.87
C SER A 305 19.54 -7.29 18.27
#